data_f3509d9b227ea30d302c5100d996a979
#
_entry.id   f3509d9b227ea30d302c5100d996a979
#
_cell.length_a   1.000
_cell.length_b   1.000
_cell.length_c   1.000
_cell.angle_alpha   90.00
_cell.angle_beta   90.00
_cell.angle_gamma   90.00
#
_symmetry.space_group_name_H-M   'P 1'
#
loop_
_entity.id
_entity.type
_entity.pdbx_description
1 polymer ?
#
loop_
_entity_poly.entity_id
_entity_poly.type
_entity_poly.pdbx_seq_one_letter_code
_entity_poly.pdbx_strand_id
1 'polypeptide(L)'
;VCLERNSRYFKNCCGAEDYERELSEFAAYYKEKEYEYEQLMMYYVYRYFLNAVNDSEILLKAKIGVIGYLILKHLDMQCWLENGKTLTFTQQVDLAHLYSRQFEHSYTNFEVYNRYFKTKRRYAWSRLMEYLGTGCPDTQ
;
A
#
# COMPACT_ATOMS: atom_id res chain seq x y z
N VAL A 1 7.36 9.63 -8.53
CA VAL A 1 8.39 10.31 -7.73
C VAL A 1 8.40 9.80 -6.29
N CYS A 2 7.27 9.71 -5.58
CA CYS A 2 7.25 9.23 -4.20
C CYS A 2 7.47 7.71 -4.12
N LEU A 3 6.79 6.91 -4.95
CA LEU A 3 6.99 5.45 -5.04
C LEU A 3 8.40 5.06 -5.48
N GLU A 4 9.01 5.81 -6.41
CA GLU A 4 10.39 5.55 -6.85
C GLU A 4 11.41 5.94 -5.78
N ARG A 5 11.16 6.98 -5.01
CA ARG A 5 12.02 7.40 -3.90
C ARG A 5 11.93 6.42 -2.74
N ASN A 6 10.75 5.95 -2.42
CA ASN A 6 10.55 4.92 -1.43
C ASN A 6 11.13 3.57 -1.90
N SER A 7 10.93 3.18 -3.16
CA SER A 7 11.55 1.98 -3.74
C SER A 7 13.09 1.99 -3.69
N ARG A 8 13.74 3.17 -3.83
CA ARG A 8 15.20 3.29 -3.63
C ARG A 8 15.59 3.21 -2.16
N TYR A 9 14.80 3.81 -1.29
CA TYR A 9 14.99 3.72 0.16
C TYR A 9 14.93 2.26 0.61
N PHE A 10 13.99 1.47 0.08
CA PHE A 10 13.84 0.05 0.36
C PHE A 10 15.00 -0.82 -0.10
N LYS A 11 15.53 -0.58 -1.29
CA LYS A 11 16.70 -1.32 -1.79
C LYS A 11 17.97 -1.06 -1.00
N ASN A 12 18.06 0.06 -0.30
CA ASN A 12 19.27 0.48 0.39
C ASN A 12 19.24 0.22 1.90
N CYS A 13 18.06 -0.03 2.50
CA CYS A 13 17.95 -0.12 3.96
C CYS A 13 17.88 -1.53 4.52
N CYS A 14 17.39 -2.52 3.74
CA CYS A 14 17.29 -3.90 4.23
C CYS A 14 17.62 -4.88 3.10
N GLY A 15 18.41 -5.92 3.39
CA GLY A 15 18.46 -7.11 2.56
C GLY A 15 17.06 -7.75 2.49
N ALA A 16 16.78 -8.54 1.45
CA ALA A 16 15.47 -9.17 1.28
C ALA A 16 15.03 -10.00 2.50
N GLU A 17 15.97 -10.71 3.13
CA GLU A 17 15.74 -11.53 4.34
C GLU A 17 15.37 -10.69 5.57
N ASP A 18 16.00 -9.54 5.74
CA ASP A 18 15.68 -8.62 6.84
C ASP A 18 14.28 -8.03 6.67
N TYR A 19 13.88 -7.71 5.44
CA TYR A 19 12.55 -7.19 5.14
C TYR A 19 11.43 -8.17 5.48
N GLU A 20 11.57 -9.45 5.12
CA GLU A 20 10.58 -10.49 5.43
C GLU A 20 10.42 -10.71 6.94
N ARG A 21 11.54 -10.71 7.67
CA ARG A 21 11.52 -10.80 9.12
C ARG A 21 10.79 -9.61 9.73
N GLU A 22 11.09 -8.39 9.33
CA GLU A 22 10.46 -7.16 9.82
C GLU A 22 8.97 -7.09 9.49
N LEU A 23 8.59 -7.54 8.29
CA LEU A 23 7.19 -7.64 7.89
C LEU A 23 6.42 -8.63 8.77
N SER A 24 7.02 -9.79 9.06
CA SER A 24 6.43 -10.79 9.94
C SER A 24 6.30 -10.30 11.39
N GLU A 25 7.32 -9.60 11.90
CA GLU A 25 7.29 -9.01 13.23
C GLU A 25 6.23 -7.89 13.32
N PHE A 26 6.13 -7.04 12.31
CA PHE A 26 5.10 -6.00 12.24
C PHE A 26 3.69 -6.61 12.15
N ALA A 27 3.50 -7.65 11.35
CA ALA A 27 2.22 -8.36 11.26
C ALA A 27 1.80 -8.96 12.61
N ALA A 28 2.74 -9.54 13.35
CA ALA A 28 2.48 -10.04 14.70
C ALA A 28 2.13 -8.92 15.70
N TYR A 29 2.85 -7.80 15.64
CA TYR A 29 2.58 -6.60 16.45
C TYR A 29 1.20 -6.02 16.19
N TYR A 30 0.78 -5.99 14.92
CA TYR A 30 -0.45 -5.33 14.48
C TYR A 30 -1.69 -6.23 14.48
N LYS A 31 -1.53 -7.51 14.80
CA LYS A 31 -2.58 -8.54 14.71
C LYS A 31 -3.89 -8.16 15.40
N GLU A 32 -3.82 -7.59 16.59
CA GLU A 32 -5.01 -7.19 17.36
C GLU A 32 -5.72 -5.96 16.76
N LYS A 33 -5.03 -5.20 15.90
CA LYS A 33 -5.53 -3.99 15.24
C LYS A 33 -5.78 -4.16 13.74
N GLU A 34 -5.74 -5.37 13.24
CA GLU A 34 -5.90 -5.65 11.80
C GLU A 34 -7.24 -5.14 11.24
N TYR A 35 -8.25 -5.03 12.11
CA TYR A 35 -9.53 -4.41 11.77
C TYR A 35 -9.42 -2.96 11.25
N GLU A 36 -8.38 -2.22 11.62
CA GLU A 36 -8.14 -0.85 11.13
C GLU A 36 -7.81 -0.87 9.62
N TYR A 37 -7.07 -1.88 9.17
CA TYR A 37 -6.82 -2.09 7.75
C TYR A 37 -8.04 -2.59 6.99
N GLU A 38 -8.91 -3.38 7.62
CA GLU A 38 -10.19 -3.77 7.02
C GLU A 38 -11.07 -2.53 6.81
N GLN A 39 -11.14 -1.64 7.78
CA GLN A 39 -11.86 -0.37 7.64
C GLN A 39 -11.28 0.51 6.53
N LEU A 40 -9.95 0.58 6.41
CA LEU A 40 -9.28 1.28 5.33
C LEU A 40 -9.64 0.68 3.96
N MET A 41 -9.66 -0.63 3.82
CA MET A 41 -10.10 -1.31 2.59
C MET A 41 -11.57 -1.02 2.28
N MET A 42 -12.44 -1.01 3.28
CA MET A 42 -13.85 -0.62 3.12
C MET A 42 -13.97 0.82 2.62
N TYR A 43 -13.20 1.76 3.17
CA TYR A 43 -13.14 3.13 2.67
C TYR A 43 -12.77 3.18 1.18
N TYR A 44 -11.74 2.43 0.73
CA TYR A 44 -11.36 2.39 -0.67
C TYR A 44 -12.43 1.78 -1.56
N VAL A 45 -13.13 0.75 -1.11
CA VAL A 45 -14.27 0.18 -1.82
C VAL A 45 -15.35 1.25 -2.01
N TYR A 46 -15.79 1.91 -0.97
CA TYR A 46 -16.82 2.96 -1.08
C TYR A 46 -16.38 4.12 -1.96
N ARG A 47 -15.14 4.58 -1.81
CA ARG A 47 -14.64 5.75 -2.53
C ARG A 47 -14.45 5.49 -4.02
N TYR A 48 -13.91 4.34 -4.38
CA TYR A 48 -13.52 4.05 -5.76
C TYR A 48 -14.53 3.20 -6.52
N PHE A 49 -15.13 2.19 -5.90
CA PHE A 49 -16.07 1.31 -6.59
C PHE A 49 -17.37 2.00 -6.97
N LEU A 50 -17.89 2.91 -6.16
CA LEU A 50 -19.07 3.67 -6.52
C LEU A 50 -18.87 4.51 -7.80
N ASN A 51 -17.65 5.00 -8.04
CA ASN A 51 -17.28 5.69 -9.25
C ASN A 51 -17.09 4.78 -10.46
N ALA A 52 -16.86 3.49 -10.25
CA ALA A 52 -16.69 2.52 -11.34
C ALA A 52 -17.97 2.29 -12.14
N VAL A 53 -19.12 2.61 -11.58
CA VAL A 53 -20.43 2.58 -12.28
C VAL A 53 -20.43 3.56 -13.46
N ASN A 54 -19.70 4.67 -13.36
CA ASN A 54 -19.69 5.73 -14.37
C ASN A 54 -18.68 5.45 -15.50
N ASP A 55 -17.56 4.80 -15.21
CA ASP A 55 -16.46 4.61 -16.17
C ASP A 55 -16.20 3.14 -16.56
N SER A 56 -16.94 2.21 -15.98
CA SER A 56 -16.82 0.76 -16.21
C SER A 56 -15.42 0.17 -15.91
N GLU A 57 -14.57 0.90 -15.18
CA GLU A 57 -13.19 0.50 -14.86
C GLU A 57 -13.07 -0.18 -13.49
N ILE A 58 -13.94 -1.14 -13.19
CA ILE A 58 -14.02 -1.83 -11.90
C ILE A 58 -12.67 -2.42 -11.48
N LEU A 59 -11.99 -3.12 -12.40
CA LEU A 59 -10.69 -3.76 -12.11
C LEU A 59 -9.58 -2.74 -11.79
N LEU A 60 -9.60 -1.58 -12.41
CA LEU A 60 -8.66 -0.52 -12.12
C LEU A 60 -8.90 0.07 -10.72
N LYS A 61 -10.16 0.31 -10.37
CA LYS A 61 -10.54 0.82 -9.05
C LYS A 61 -10.15 -0.16 -7.92
N ALA A 62 -10.36 -1.46 -8.15
CA ALA A 62 -9.91 -2.49 -7.23
C ALA A 62 -8.39 -2.48 -7.04
N LYS A 63 -7.61 -2.37 -8.13
CA LYS A 63 -6.15 -2.25 -8.04
C LYS A 63 -5.72 -1.03 -7.24
N ILE A 64 -6.35 0.12 -7.44
CA ILE A 64 -6.06 1.35 -6.69
C ILE A 64 -6.23 1.10 -5.18
N GLY A 65 -7.34 0.47 -4.78
CA GLY A 65 -7.60 0.14 -3.37
C GLY A 65 -6.55 -0.80 -2.78
N VAL A 66 -6.25 -1.90 -3.47
CA VAL A 66 -5.24 -2.88 -3.02
C VAL A 66 -3.85 -2.24 -2.91
N ILE A 67 -3.45 -1.45 -3.90
CA ILE A 67 -2.15 -0.80 -3.89
C ILE A 67 -2.08 0.26 -2.79
N GLY A 68 -3.16 1.02 -2.58
CA GLY A 68 -3.27 1.97 -1.47
C GLY A 68 -3.08 1.31 -0.11
N TYR A 69 -3.76 0.19 0.11
CA TYR A 69 -3.59 -0.62 1.32
C TYR A 69 -2.13 -1.08 1.50
N LEU A 70 -1.51 -1.66 0.47
CA LEU A 70 -0.13 -2.15 0.55
C LEU A 70 0.86 -1.02 0.83
N ILE A 71 0.67 0.15 0.23
CA ILE A 71 1.52 1.32 0.48
C ILE A 71 1.38 1.80 1.92
N LEU A 72 0.15 1.94 2.43
CA LEU A 72 -0.08 2.40 3.80
C LEU A 72 0.46 1.42 4.83
N LYS A 73 0.18 0.13 4.67
CA LYS A 73 0.74 -0.91 5.55
C LYS A 73 2.25 -0.86 5.61
N HIS A 74 2.87 -0.57 4.49
CA HIS A 74 4.32 -0.47 4.37
C HIS A 74 4.88 0.82 5.02
N LEU A 75 4.21 1.97 4.85
CA LEU A 75 4.56 3.22 5.51
C LEU A 75 4.41 3.10 7.04
N ASP A 76 3.38 2.42 7.51
CA ASP A 76 3.16 2.13 8.92
C ASP A 76 4.27 1.26 9.49
N MET A 77 4.69 0.21 8.77
CA MET A 77 5.82 -0.65 9.17
C MET A 77 7.12 0.15 9.26
N GLN A 78 7.40 1.04 8.29
CA GLN A 78 8.60 1.89 8.35
C GLN A 78 8.57 2.83 9.57
N CYS A 79 7.44 3.50 9.78
CA CYS A 79 7.26 4.37 10.93
C CYS A 79 7.45 3.60 12.24
N TRP A 80 6.92 2.38 12.32
CA TRP A 80 7.08 1.49 13.46
C TRP A 80 8.55 1.14 13.72
N LEU A 81 9.33 0.80 12.68
CA LEU A 81 10.77 0.52 12.80
C LEU A 81 11.55 1.75 13.27
N GLU A 82 11.29 2.91 12.67
CA GLU A 82 11.97 4.18 13.02
C GLU A 82 11.66 4.63 14.45
N ASN A 83 10.49 4.30 14.98
CA ASN A 83 10.07 4.63 16.34
C ASN A 83 10.33 3.52 17.38
N GLY A 84 11.32 2.68 17.16
CA GLY A 84 11.70 1.64 18.12
C GLY A 84 10.63 0.57 18.32
N LYS A 85 9.99 0.14 17.22
CA LYS A 85 8.93 -0.88 17.17
C LYS A 85 7.64 -0.47 17.87
N THR A 86 7.29 0.82 17.78
CA THR A 86 6.03 1.37 18.27
C THR A 86 5.35 2.21 17.19
N LEU A 87 4.03 2.09 17.07
CA LEU A 87 3.21 2.90 16.16
C LEU A 87 2.01 3.44 16.92
N THR A 88 1.89 4.76 16.97
CA THR A 88 0.73 5.42 17.57
C THR A 88 -0.36 5.66 16.53
N PHE A 89 -1.61 5.73 17.00
CA PHE A 89 -2.76 6.05 16.14
C PHE A 89 -2.57 7.39 15.41
N THR A 90 -2.02 8.40 16.08
CA THR A 90 -1.76 9.72 15.47
C THR A 90 -0.78 9.60 14.29
N GLN A 91 0.32 8.87 14.45
CA GLN A 91 1.28 8.64 13.37
C GLN A 91 0.64 7.94 12.17
N GLN A 92 -0.19 6.95 12.41
CA GLN A 92 -0.91 6.23 11.36
C GLN A 92 -1.90 7.15 10.61
N VAL A 93 -2.64 7.98 11.33
CA VAL A 93 -3.54 8.98 10.72
C VAL A 93 -2.76 10.00 9.89
N ASP A 94 -1.60 10.46 10.36
CA ASP A 94 -0.75 11.40 9.63
C ASP A 94 -0.20 10.77 8.34
N LEU A 95 0.19 9.49 8.37
CA LEU A 95 0.62 8.74 7.18
C LEU A 95 -0.53 8.56 6.18
N ALA A 96 -1.73 8.24 6.65
CA ALA A 96 -2.91 8.13 5.80
C ALA A 96 -3.28 9.49 5.15
N HIS A 97 -3.19 10.59 5.89
CA HIS A 97 -3.39 11.94 5.36
C HIS A 97 -2.32 12.32 4.33
N LEU A 98 -1.05 11.98 4.60
CA LEU A 98 0.05 12.21 3.65
C LEU A 98 -0.18 11.45 2.34
N TYR A 99 -0.55 10.17 2.43
CA TYR A 99 -0.89 9.35 1.29
C TYR A 99 -2.07 9.95 0.49
N SER A 100 -3.17 10.28 1.17
CA SER A 100 -4.35 10.84 0.54
C SER A 100 -4.04 12.13 -0.22
N ARG A 101 -3.28 13.06 0.38
CA ARG A 101 -2.89 14.32 -0.30
C ARG A 101 -2.02 14.08 -1.54
N GLN A 102 -1.11 13.12 -1.48
CA GLN A 102 -0.18 12.88 -2.59
C GLN A 102 -0.79 12.05 -3.71
N PHE A 103 -1.70 11.14 -3.41
CA PHE A 103 -2.25 10.19 -4.36
C PHE A 103 -3.68 10.52 -4.77
N GLU A 104 -4.56 10.75 -3.81
CA GLU A 104 -5.99 10.89 -4.09
C GLU A 104 -6.36 12.28 -4.58
N HIS A 105 -5.66 13.31 -4.12
CA HIS A 105 -5.92 14.72 -4.47
C HIS A 105 -4.99 15.28 -5.53
N SER A 106 -4.07 14.50 -6.07
CA SER A 106 -3.20 14.90 -7.18
C SER A 106 -3.66 14.28 -8.49
N TYR A 107 -4.39 15.04 -9.30
CA TYR A 107 -4.87 14.59 -10.61
C TYR A 107 -3.74 14.05 -11.50
N THR A 108 -2.61 14.76 -11.53
CA THR A 108 -1.44 14.35 -12.33
C THR A 108 -0.87 13.01 -11.86
N ASN A 109 -0.77 12.80 -10.55
CA ASN A 109 -0.29 11.54 -10.01
C ASN A 109 -1.28 10.41 -10.29
N PHE A 110 -2.58 10.67 -10.16
CA PHE A 110 -3.62 9.69 -10.42
C PHE A 110 -3.61 9.20 -11.88
N GLU A 111 -3.46 10.09 -12.87
CA GLU A 111 -3.32 9.70 -14.27
C GLU A 111 -2.07 8.86 -14.55
N VAL A 112 -0.94 9.23 -13.96
CA VAL A 112 0.30 8.45 -14.06
C VAL A 112 0.11 7.04 -13.52
N TYR A 113 -0.51 6.90 -12.34
CA TYR A 113 -0.81 5.58 -11.74
C TYR A 113 -1.76 4.76 -12.60
N ASN A 114 -2.84 5.35 -13.09
CA ASN A 114 -3.78 4.67 -13.97
C ASN A 114 -3.09 4.07 -15.20
N ARG A 115 -2.19 4.84 -15.81
CA ARG A 115 -1.38 4.35 -16.93
C ARG A 115 -0.46 3.20 -16.52
N TYR A 116 0.24 3.32 -15.39
CA TYR A 116 1.13 2.26 -14.90
C TYR A 116 0.36 0.99 -14.53
N PHE A 117 -0.78 1.10 -13.87
CA PHE A 117 -1.59 -0.06 -13.46
C PHE A 117 -2.21 -0.79 -14.64
N LYS A 118 -2.47 -0.10 -15.75
CA LYS A 118 -2.95 -0.71 -16.99
C LYS A 118 -1.82 -1.41 -17.78
N THR A 119 -0.62 -0.86 -17.78
CA THR A 119 0.43 -1.25 -18.74
C THR A 119 1.55 -2.09 -18.14
N LYS A 120 1.84 -1.97 -16.86
CA LYS A 120 2.99 -2.65 -16.24
C LYS A 120 2.63 -4.01 -15.66
N ARG A 121 3.33 -5.07 -16.10
CA ARG A 121 3.12 -6.46 -15.67
C ARG A 121 3.23 -6.65 -14.15
N ARG A 122 4.06 -5.85 -13.45
CA ARG A 122 4.20 -5.89 -11.98
C ARG A 122 2.91 -5.59 -11.23
N TYR A 123 1.96 -4.89 -11.85
CA TYR A 123 0.63 -4.58 -11.31
C TYR A 123 -0.46 -5.50 -11.87
N ALA A 124 -0.07 -6.65 -12.45
CA ALA A 124 -1.04 -7.68 -12.81
C ALA A 124 -1.71 -8.25 -11.56
N TRP A 125 -2.96 -8.68 -11.67
CA TRP A 125 -3.72 -9.23 -10.55
C TRP A 125 -3.02 -10.40 -9.86
N SER A 126 -2.41 -11.31 -10.62
CA SER A 126 -1.65 -12.43 -10.06
C SER A 126 -0.59 -11.96 -9.08
N ARG A 127 0.18 -10.93 -9.45
CA ARG A 127 1.22 -10.36 -8.58
C ARG A 127 0.64 -9.64 -7.35
N LEU A 128 -0.44 -8.88 -7.54
CA LEU A 128 -1.10 -8.21 -6.41
C LEU A 128 -1.68 -9.20 -5.40
N MET A 129 -2.25 -10.31 -5.87
CA MET A 129 -2.74 -11.37 -5.00
C MET A 129 -1.62 -12.10 -4.24
N GLU A 130 -0.46 -12.29 -4.88
CA GLU A 130 0.74 -12.80 -4.20
C GLU A 130 1.15 -11.88 -3.05
N TYR A 131 1.23 -10.57 -3.28
CA TYR A 131 1.55 -9.60 -2.22
C TYR A 131 0.55 -9.57 -1.06
N LEU A 132 -0.73 -9.79 -1.33
CA LEU A 132 -1.75 -9.89 -0.29
C LEU A 132 -1.67 -11.19 0.51
N GLY A 133 -1.31 -12.30 -0.15
CA GLY A 133 -1.33 -13.64 0.46
C GLY A 133 -0.04 -14.06 1.14
N THR A 134 1.11 -13.59 0.67
CA THR A 134 2.44 -14.06 1.11
C THR A 134 3.31 -12.98 1.75
N GLY A 135 2.90 -11.72 1.70
CA GLY A 135 3.71 -10.61 2.18
C GLY A 135 4.86 -10.19 1.27
N CYS A 136 5.45 -11.08 0.50
CA CYS A 136 6.40 -10.76 -0.59
C CYS A 136 6.55 -11.97 -1.53
N PRO A 137 6.44 -11.81 -2.87
CA PRO A 137 6.79 -12.87 -3.79
C PRO A 137 8.31 -12.96 -3.91
N ASP A 138 8.81 -14.19 -3.97
CA ASP A 138 10.19 -14.48 -4.30
C ASP A 138 10.61 -13.72 -5.56
N THR A 139 11.66 -12.91 -5.42
CA THR A 139 12.32 -12.25 -6.55
C THR A 139 13.10 -13.30 -7.34
N GLN A 140 12.47 -13.91 -8.34
CA GLN A 140 13.16 -14.55 -9.46
C GLN A 140 13.23 -13.61 -10.64
#